data_395c643ef65137643531a95b8df72314
#
_entry.id   395c643ef65137643531a95b8df72314
#
_cell.length_a   1.000
_cell.length_b   1.000
_cell.length_c   1.000
_cell.angle_alpha   90.00
_cell.angle_beta   90.00
_cell.angle_gamma   90.00
#
_symmetry.space_group_name_H-M   'P 1'
#
loop_
_entity.id
_entity.type
_entity.pdbx_description
1 polymer ?
#
loop_
_entity_poly.entity_id
_entity_poly.type
_entity_poly.pdbx_seq_one_letter_code
_entity_poly.pdbx_strand_id
1 'polypeptide(L)'
;MTSRNGGEREQKLLAYLRGDLTGEEAKQLGEELADDEEYAERLERLLLGEEQGTDGGPEAASGLSEARQRAIVRRGKWKNRLTASFYAFAIPCLAGVLLLLVNGWVGKLMYDDLFRVARDMVNFTQPGVSVGSSGSQVGLLYGSIDMELREQVGREAKNAGRFRSTNVLWNVSARPEWTGGVREQKLFFRYPLSSGEPEEDTAYLRTPAWTTLEKLPEGTVSQLAISFDSFLTYDQYVKLVSRHIISDSQETVWFAVDTGVELKQADEGLGNLLLGPGDVWGFAERALDYGTAPIQVNGESERRMAAFMGEMKYLTEQKSLARDIGSALLPGGDPHIEERYRYLQEKGVRIYGAVLTGPTKELLRLKEEKAITAAFVGKIDWWNWDRPAASGTQKSW
;
A
#
# COMPACT_ATOMS: atom_id res chain seq x y z
N MET A 1 36.96 -31.05 60.22
CA MET A 1 37.85 -31.01 59.03
C MET A 1 37.79 -29.68 58.27
N THR A 2 37.22 -28.61 58.85
CA THR A 2 36.96 -27.33 58.19
C THR A 2 37.99 -26.21 58.45
N SER A 3 38.97 -26.47 59.34
CA SER A 3 39.94 -25.41 59.73
C SER A 3 41.24 -25.33 58.91
N ARG A 4 41.49 -26.34 58.04
CA ARG A 4 42.75 -26.38 57.25
C ARG A 4 42.61 -25.67 55.89
N ASN A 5 41.41 -25.61 55.32
CA ASN A 5 41.16 -24.99 54.02
C ASN A 5 41.11 -23.43 54.07
N GLY A 6 40.79 -22.85 55.25
CA GLY A 6 40.68 -21.42 55.36
C GLY A 6 42.06 -20.70 55.30
N GLY A 7 43.09 -21.32 55.86
CA GLY A 7 44.47 -20.74 55.88
C GLY A 7 45.17 -20.77 54.52
N GLU A 8 44.93 -21.85 53.73
CA GLU A 8 45.48 -21.94 52.36
C GLU A 8 44.83 -20.95 51.38
N ARG A 9 43.52 -20.75 51.51
CA ARG A 9 42.77 -19.75 50.73
C ARG A 9 43.21 -18.32 51.05
N GLU A 10 43.46 -18.01 52.32
CA GLU A 10 43.92 -16.73 52.76
C GLU A 10 45.36 -16.44 52.30
N GLN A 11 46.26 -17.42 52.34
CA GLN A 11 47.58 -17.30 51.76
C GLN A 11 47.57 -17.08 50.23
N LYS A 12 46.67 -17.70 49.49
CA LYS A 12 46.48 -17.46 48.05
C LYS A 12 46.00 -16.05 47.78
N LEU A 13 45.04 -15.51 48.57
CA LEU A 13 44.61 -14.13 48.45
C LEU A 13 45.72 -13.13 48.72
N LEU A 14 46.51 -13.37 49.77
CA LEU A 14 47.65 -12.52 50.09
C LEU A 14 48.77 -12.59 49.04
N ALA A 15 49.05 -13.78 48.49
CA ALA A 15 50.00 -13.94 47.38
C ALA A 15 49.49 -13.24 46.09
N TYR A 16 48.16 -13.25 45.80
CA TYR A 16 47.54 -12.49 44.71
C TYR A 16 47.72 -10.97 44.91
N LEU A 17 47.45 -10.49 46.11
CA LEU A 17 47.60 -9.07 46.43
C LEU A 17 49.07 -8.61 46.35
N ARG A 18 50.03 -9.49 46.66
CA ARG A 18 51.49 -9.21 46.56
C ARG A 18 52.01 -9.30 45.13
N GLY A 19 51.21 -9.96 44.23
CA GLY A 19 51.61 -10.17 42.84
C GLY A 19 52.61 -11.35 42.69
N ASP A 20 52.61 -12.29 43.61
CA ASP A 20 53.54 -13.42 43.66
C ASP A 20 53.00 -14.65 42.90
N LEU A 21 51.74 -14.59 42.40
CA LEU A 21 51.14 -15.67 41.64
C LEU A 21 51.52 -15.63 40.16
N THR A 22 51.73 -16.79 39.57
CA THR A 22 51.93 -16.92 38.14
C THR A 22 50.62 -16.59 37.35
N GLY A 23 50.72 -16.28 36.07
CA GLY A 23 49.56 -15.86 35.28
C GLY A 23 48.42 -16.91 35.20
N GLU A 24 48.74 -18.20 35.28
CA GLU A 24 47.78 -19.31 35.31
C GLU A 24 47.09 -19.43 36.69
N GLU A 25 47.88 -19.32 37.79
CA GLU A 25 47.33 -19.36 39.15
C GLU A 25 46.44 -18.15 39.46
N ALA A 26 46.77 -16.98 38.94
CA ALA A 26 45.95 -15.78 39.04
C ALA A 26 44.61 -15.93 38.27
N LYS A 27 44.62 -16.65 37.17
CA LYS A 27 43.41 -16.94 36.38
C LYS A 27 42.51 -17.94 37.08
N GLN A 28 43.08 -19.02 37.61
CA GLN A 28 42.34 -20.01 38.43
C GLN A 28 41.72 -19.36 39.67
N LEU A 29 42.45 -18.50 40.37
CA LEU A 29 41.92 -17.76 41.52
C LEU A 29 40.77 -16.82 41.10
N GLY A 30 40.82 -16.22 39.90
CA GLY A 30 39.74 -15.39 39.35
C GLY A 30 38.47 -16.19 39.05
N GLU A 31 38.62 -17.44 38.61
CA GLU A 31 37.51 -18.36 38.41
C GLU A 31 36.93 -18.85 39.75
N GLU A 32 37.79 -19.18 40.74
CA GLU A 32 37.37 -19.52 42.11
C GLU A 32 36.63 -18.38 42.82
N LEU A 33 37.03 -17.12 42.59
CA LEU A 33 36.39 -15.93 43.16
C LEU A 33 35.06 -15.61 42.45
N ALA A 34 34.87 -16.00 41.20
CA ALA A 34 33.61 -15.84 40.48
C ALA A 34 32.53 -16.84 40.91
N ASP A 35 32.95 -18.02 41.36
CA ASP A 35 32.07 -19.10 41.80
C ASP A 35 31.74 -19.08 43.32
N ASP A 36 32.52 -18.36 44.17
CA ASP A 36 32.37 -18.30 45.62
C ASP A 36 32.28 -16.85 46.10
N GLU A 37 31.05 -16.37 46.31
CA GLU A 37 30.75 -14.99 46.71
C GLU A 37 31.34 -14.63 48.05
N GLU A 38 31.40 -15.58 49.02
CA GLU A 38 32.01 -15.37 50.33
C GLU A 38 33.54 -15.18 50.22
N TYR A 39 34.16 -15.87 49.26
CA TYR A 39 35.57 -15.75 48.97
C TYR A 39 35.92 -14.42 48.28
N ALA A 40 35.05 -13.95 47.44
CA ALA A 40 35.16 -12.65 46.79
C ALA A 40 34.97 -11.49 47.77
N GLU A 41 33.98 -11.57 48.69
CA GLU A 41 33.81 -10.58 49.77
C GLU A 41 35.00 -10.51 50.73
N ARG A 42 35.66 -11.64 50.95
CA ARG A 42 36.85 -11.68 51.79
C ARG A 42 38.05 -10.99 51.15
N LEU A 43 38.21 -11.14 49.82
CA LEU A 43 39.19 -10.38 49.05
C LEU A 43 38.92 -8.86 49.13
N GLU A 44 37.67 -8.47 49.04
CA GLU A 44 37.24 -7.07 49.10
C GLU A 44 37.55 -6.48 50.48
N ARG A 45 37.27 -7.18 51.58
CA ARG A 45 37.61 -6.77 52.94
C ARG A 45 39.13 -6.62 53.16
N LEU A 46 39.92 -7.55 52.61
CA LEU A 46 41.40 -7.44 52.65
C LEU A 46 41.91 -6.26 51.82
N LEU A 47 41.27 -5.96 50.68
CA LEU A 47 41.59 -4.80 49.85
C LEU A 47 41.24 -3.47 50.52
N LEU A 48 40.15 -3.42 51.29
CA LEU A 48 39.69 -2.25 52.02
C LEU A 48 40.45 -2.03 53.36
N GLY A 49 41.26 -3.01 53.77
CA GLY A 49 42.04 -2.91 55.00
C GLY A 49 41.22 -3.05 56.28
N GLU A 50 39.99 -3.64 56.22
CA GLU A 50 39.10 -3.77 57.39
C GLU A 50 39.44 -4.94 58.31
N GLU A 51 40.34 -5.85 57.92
CA GLU A 51 40.87 -6.92 58.79
C GLU A 51 42.33 -6.67 59.19
N GLN A 52 42.57 -5.64 59.99
CA GLN A 52 43.79 -5.55 60.81
C GLN A 52 43.38 -5.67 62.29
N GLY A 53 43.24 -6.89 62.72
CA GLY A 53 43.13 -7.24 64.13
C GLY A 53 44.28 -8.10 64.52
N THR A 54 45.14 -7.53 65.36
CA THR A 54 46.13 -8.12 66.31
C THR A 54 47.45 -8.67 65.80
N ASP A 55 48.50 -7.97 66.29
CA ASP A 55 49.90 -8.34 66.50
C ASP A 55 50.84 -8.46 65.30
N GLY A 56 51.59 -7.40 65.13
CA GLY A 56 52.80 -7.41 64.33
C GLY A 56 53.12 -6.03 63.75
N GLY A 57 54.13 -5.39 64.21
CA GLY A 57 54.59 -4.01 64.05
C GLY A 57 54.47 -3.34 62.68
N PRO A 58 54.65 -2.02 62.66
CA PRO A 58 54.27 -1.16 61.51
C PRO A 58 55.28 -1.12 60.35
N GLU A 59 55.94 -2.24 60.02
CA GLU A 59 56.97 -2.23 58.95
C GLU A 59 56.69 -3.11 57.75
N ALA A 60 55.50 -3.80 57.60
CA ALA A 60 55.23 -4.71 56.49
C ALA A 60 54.20 -4.21 55.43
N ALA A 61 53.75 -2.96 55.57
CA ALA A 61 52.67 -2.44 54.64
C ALA A 61 53.18 -1.50 53.53
N SER A 62 54.50 -1.52 53.21
CA SER A 62 55.03 -0.70 52.10
C SER A 62 55.39 -1.43 50.82
N GLY A 63 54.59 -2.44 50.44
CA GLY A 63 54.87 -3.31 49.28
C GLY A 63 54.53 -2.77 47.90
N LEU A 64 53.71 -1.75 47.76
CA LEU A 64 53.39 -1.15 46.45
C LEU A 64 53.80 0.34 46.51
N SER A 65 54.77 0.72 45.65
CA SER A 65 55.11 2.13 45.51
C SER A 65 53.82 2.92 45.12
N GLU A 66 53.66 4.13 45.74
CA GLU A 66 52.48 5.01 45.38
C GLU A 66 52.28 5.21 43.88
N ALA A 67 53.38 5.16 43.14
CA ALA A 67 53.30 5.20 41.65
C ALA A 67 52.54 4.00 41.02
N ARG A 68 52.69 2.78 41.59
CA ARG A 68 52.02 1.58 41.15
C ARG A 68 50.54 1.59 41.55
N GLN A 69 50.21 2.04 42.74
CA GLN A 69 48.81 2.22 43.18
C GLN A 69 48.12 3.26 42.32
N ARG A 70 48.71 4.38 42.00
CA ARG A 70 48.16 5.40 41.09
C ARG A 70 48.02 4.89 39.69
N ALA A 71 48.91 4.02 39.19
CA ALA A 71 48.83 3.41 37.86
C ALA A 71 47.66 2.42 37.75
N ILE A 72 47.41 1.60 38.78
CA ILE A 72 46.30 0.64 38.84
C ILE A 72 44.93 1.38 38.85
N VAL A 73 44.81 2.37 39.74
CA VAL A 73 43.59 3.21 39.83
C VAL A 73 43.36 3.99 38.53
N ARG A 74 44.42 4.50 37.92
CA ARG A 74 44.33 5.21 36.64
C ARG A 74 43.90 4.28 35.48
N ARG A 75 44.41 3.03 35.46
CA ARG A 75 44.03 2.01 34.48
C ARG A 75 42.57 1.55 34.66
N GLY A 76 42.12 1.37 35.91
CA GLY A 76 40.74 1.05 36.24
C GLY A 76 39.77 2.17 35.84
N LYS A 77 40.09 3.40 36.18
CA LYS A 77 39.30 4.57 35.77
C LYS A 77 39.26 4.74 34.24
N TRP A 78 40.34 4.44 33.52
CA TRP A 78 40.40 4.50 32.07
C TRP A 78 39.58 3.40 31.41
N LYS A 79 39.69 2.15 31.91
CA LYS A 79 38.83 1.04 31.44
C LYS A 79 37.34 1.34 31.65
N ASN A 80 36.96 1.78 32.85
CA ASN A 80 35.56 2.14 33.13
C ASN A 80 35.04 3.31 32.25
N ARG A 81 35.88 4.31 32.01
CA ARG A 81 35.53 5.41 31.12
C ARG A 81 35.39 4.94 29.65
N LEU A 82 36.27 4.05 29.19
CA LEU A 82 36.23 3.50 27.82
C LEU A 82 35.02 2.60 27.63
N THR A 83 34.71 1.72 28.60
CA THR A 83 33.50 0.87 28.55
C THR A 83 32.22 1.69 28.66
N ALA A 84 32.17 2.68 29.57
CA ALA A 84 31.01 3.57 29.67
C ALA A 84 30.80 4.39 28.40
N SER A 85 31.88 4.91 27.80
CA SER A 85 31.80 5.62 26.50
C SER A 85 31.39 4.70 25.37
N PHE A 86 31.86 3.44 25.35
CA PHE A 86 31.48 2.46 24.36
C PHE A 86 29.96 2.15 24.44
N TYR A 87 29.42 1.89 25.62
CA TYR A 87 27.98 1.66 25.79
C TYR A 87 27.17 2.91 25.51
N ALA A 88 27.67 4.09 25.91
CA ALA A 88 27.01 5.37 25.61
C ALA A 88 26.88 5.64 24.10
N PHE A 89 27.78 5.11 23.28
CA PHE A 89 27.69 5.17 21.80
C PHE A 89 27.01 3.96 21.18
N ALA A 90 27.30 2.75 21.65
CA ALA A 90 26.81 1.51 21.05
C ALA A 90 25.29 1.36 21.22
N ILE A 91 24.74 1.73 22.38
CA ILE A 91 23.30 1.63 22.65
C ILE A 91 22.48 2.55 21.72
N PRO A 92 22.77 3.85 21.58
CA PRO A 92 22.06 4.71 20.63
C PRO A 92 22.23 4.28 19.17
N CYS A 93 23.42 3.81 18.77
CA CYS A 93 23.66 3.30 17.44
C CYS A 93 22.82 2.03 17.16
N LEU A 94 22.80 1.08 18.09
CA LEU A 94 22.00 -0.13 17.99
C LEU A 94 20.50 0.20 17.94
N ALA A 95 20.05 1.10 18.81
CA ALA A 95 18.68 1.59 18.82
C ALA A 95 18.32 2.30 17.50
N GLY A 96 19.23 3.10 16.96
CA GLY A 96 19.06 3.74 15.65
C GLY A 96 18.94 2.73 14.51
N VAL A 97 19.81 1.72 14.48
CA VAL A 97 19.75 0.64 13.48
C VAL A 97 18.45 -0.15 13.61
N LEU A 98 18.05 -0.50 14.83
CA LEU A 98 16.79 -1.20 15.08
C LEU A 98 15.58 -0.36 14.63
N LEU A 99 15.59 0.93 14.93
CA LEU A 99 14.55 1.87 14.49
C LEU A 99 14.47 1.94 12.96
N LEU A 100 15.60 1.98 12.27
CA LEU A 100 15.65 1.98 10.80
C LEU A 100 15.11 0.67 10.20
N LEU A 101 15.44 -0.48 10.79
CA LEU A 101 14.94 -1.77 10.35
C LEU A 101 13.43 -1.89 10.55
N VAL A 102 12.93 -1.51 11.72
CA VAL A 102 11.50 -1.50 12.03
C VAL A 102 10.78 -0.53 11.10
N ASN A 103 11.32 0.68 10.89
CA ASN A 103 10.75 1.65 9.97
C ASN A 103 10.70 1.13 8.53
N GLY A 104 11.75 0.46 8.05
CA GLY A 104 11.76 -0.13 6.71
C GLY A 104 10.72 -1.23 6.55
N TRP A 105 10.54 -2.07 7.54
CA TRP A 105 9.55 -3.14 7.55
C TRP A 105 8.11 -2.60 7.60
N VAL A 106 7.82 -1.70 8.55
CA VAL A 106 6.53 -1.02 8.68
C VAL A 106 6.22 -0.20 7.43
N GLY A 107 7.20 0.55 6.92
CA GLY A 107 7.05 1.36 5.72
C GLY A 107 6.68 0.54 4.49
N LYS A 108 7.25 -0.65 4.33
CA LYS A 108 6.90 -1.55 3.22
C LYS A 108 5.46 -2.05 3.34
N LEU A 109 5.03 -2.52 4.51
CA LEU A 109 3.65 -2.98 4.73
C LEU A 109 2.65 -1.85 4.47
N MET A 110 2.89 -0.68 5.06
CA MET A 110 2.03 0.49 4.86
C MET A 110 1.98 0.95 3.39
N TYR A 111 3.09 0.82 2.66
CA TYR A 111 3.13 1.17 1.25
C TYR A 111 2.30 0.20 0.39
N ASP A 112 2.47 -1.10 0.59
CA ASP A 112 1.79 -2.12 -0.20
C ASP A 112 0.26 -2.00 -0.04
N ASP A 113 -0.24 -1.82 1.19
CA ASP A 113 -1.66 -1.62 1.46
C ASP A 113 -2.16 -0.27 0.90
N LEU A 114 -1.41 0.82 1.11
CA LEU A 114 -1.76 2.14 0.61
C LEU A 114 -1.85 2.16 -0.93
N PHE A 115 -0.86 1.56 -1.60
CA PHE A 115 -0.83 1.49 -3.05
C PHE A 115 -2.00 0.65 -3.59
N ARG A 116 -2.21 -0.54 -3.03
CA ARG A 116 -3.26 -1.46 -3.48
C ARG A 116 -4.65 -0.84 -3.29
N VAL A 117 -4.94 -0.32 -2.09
CA VAL A 117 -6.23 0.33 -1.82
C VAL A 117 -6.45 1.54 -2.73
N ALA A 118 -5.42 2.39 -2.91
CA ALA A 118 -5.55 3.56 -3.78
C ALA A 118 -5.79 3.17 -5.25
N ARG A 119 -5.07 2.16 -5.75
CA ARG A 119 -5.26 1.64 -7.10
C ARG A 119 -6.67 1.09 -7.29
N ASP A 120 -7.12 0.24 -6.37
CA ASP A 120 -8.43 -0.41 -6.45
C ASP A 120 -9.55 0.64 -6.35
N MET A 121 -9.43 1.60 -5.46
CA MET A 121 -10.39 2.71 -5.34
C MET A 121 -10.46 3.56 -6.62
N VAL A 122 -9.33 3.90 -7.25
CA VAL A 122 -9.33 4.60 -8.55
C VAL A 122 -10.00 3.75 -9.63
N ASN A 123 -9.61 2.49 -9.75
CA ASN A 123 -10.15 1.58 -10.77
C ASN A 123 -11.65 1.32 -10.62
N PHE A 124 -12.17 1.34 -9.39
CA PHE A 124 -13.58 1.03 -9.11
C PHE A 124 -14.49 2.25 -9.16
N THR A 125 -13.96 3.44 -8.91
CA THR A 125 -14.77 4.66 -8.79
C THR A 125 -14.58 5.66 -9.92
N GLN A 126 -13.59 5.43 -10.81
CA GLN A 126 -13.23 6.40 -11.84
C GLN A 126 -13.40 5.79 -13.25
N PRO A 127 -14.63 5.85 -13.84
CA PRO A 127 -14.90 5.25 -15.14
C PRO A 127 -13.91 5.71 -16.22
N GLY A 128 -13.33 4.75 -16.94
CA GLY A 128 -12.39 5.00 -18.02
C GLY A 128 -10.98 5.45 -17.59
N VAL A 129 -10.73 5.57 -16.28
CA VAL A 129 -9.41 5.92 -15.75
C VAL A 129 -8.74 4.67 -15.16
N SER A 130 -7.47 4.53 -15.42
CA SER A 130 -6.61 3.48 -14.88
C SER A 130 -5.35 4.08 -14.24
N VAL A 131 -4.72 3.32 -13.37
CA VAL A 131 -3.44 3.69 -12.76
C VAL A 131 -2.30 3.29 -13.70
N GLY A 132 -1.45 4.25 -14.04
CA GLY A 132 -0.24 4.07 -14.81
C GLY A 132 1.00 3.84 -13.93
N SER A 133 2.07 4.57 -14.22
CA SER A 133 3.29 4.52 -13.42
C SER A 133 3.07 5.07 -12.01
N SER A 134 3.76 4.50 -11.04
CA SER A 134 3.70 4.94 -9.65
C SER A 134 5.09 5.16 -9.09
N GLY A 135 5.22 6.17 -8.23
CA GLY A 135 6.39 6.46 -7.41
C GLY A 135 6.03 6.38 -5.93
N SER A 136 7.01 6.04 -5.11
CA SER A 136 6.83 6.05 -3.65
C SER A 136 7.98 6.74 -2.96
N GLN A 137 7.69 7.34 -1.82
CA GLN A 137 8.67 7.86 -0.89
C GLN A 137 8.35 7.32 0.50
N VAL A 138 9.34 6.74 1.14
CA VAL A 138 9.21 6.18 2.49
C VAL A 138 10.23 6.87 3.38
N GLY A 139 9.75 7.42 4.50
CA GLY A 139 10.56 8.04 5.54
C GLY A 139 10.23 7.47 6.91
N LEU A 140 10.74 8.10 7.97
CA LEU A 140 10.44 7.69 9.34
C LEU A 140 8.96 7.94 9.64
N LEU A 141 8.17 6.87 9.82
CA LEU A 141 6.71 6.89 10.06
C LEU A 141 5.94 7.73 9.01
N TYR A 142 6.48 7.81 7.81
CA TYR A 142 5.93 8.54 6.68
C TYR A 142 6.00 7.65 5.43
N GLY A 143 4.91 7.58 4.70
CA GLY A 143 4.84 6.96 3.38
C GLY A 143 4.02 7.83 2.44
N SER A 144 4.46 8.00 1.21
CA SER A 144 3.66 8.61 0.16
C SER A 144 3.71 7.81 -1.12
N ILE A 145 2.62 7.83 -1.83
CA ILE A 145 2.50 7.31 -3.19
C ILE A 145 2.09 8.44 -4.12
N ASP A 146 2.64 8.42 -5.30
CA ASP A 146 2.27 9.29 -6.42
C ASP A 146 1.99 8.38 -7.61
N MET A 147 0.74 8.33 -8.07
CA MET A 147 0.28 7.47 -9.15
C MET A 147 -0.16 8.33 -10.33
N GLU A 148 0.33 8.02 -11.51
CA GLU A 148 -0.16 8.61 -12.73
C GLU A 148 -1.56 8.06 -13.04
N LEU A 149 -2.52 8.94 -13.29
CA LEU A 149 -3.84 8.59 -13.76
C LEU A 149 -3.85 8.65 -15.29
N ARG A 150 -4.28 7.57 -15.91
CA ARG A 150 -4.34 7.45 -17.36
C ARG A 150 -5.76 7.20 -17.82
N GLU A 151 -6.13 7.82 -18.90
CA GLU A 151 -7.41 7.62 -19.56
C GLU A 151 -7.18 7.13 -20.99
N GLN A 152 -7.82 6.03 -21.34
CA GLN A 152 -7.64 5.41 -22.64
C GLN A 152 -8.63 6.02 -23.64
N VAL A 153 -8.10 6.57 -24.75
CA VAL A 153 -8.87 7.08 -25.88
C VAL A 153 -8.34 6.42 -27.15
N GLY A 154 -9.13 5.54 -27.75
CA GLY A 154 -8.64 4.63 -28.78
C GLY A 154 -7.56 3.70 -28.19
N ARG A 155 -6.43 3.59 -28.87
CA ARG A 155 -5.30 2.77 -28.42
C ARG A 155 -4.31 3.52 -27.53
N GLU A 156 -4.48 4.80 -27.33
CA GLU A 156 -3.57 5.64 -26.56
C GLU A 156 -4.08 5.84 -25.14
N ALA A 157 -3.20 5.60 -24.17
CA ALA A 157 -3.42 5.96 -22.79
C ALA A 157 -2.83 7.36 -22.53
N LYS A 158 -3.71 8.35 -22.34
CA LYS A 158 -3.32 9.74 -22.10
C LYS A 158 -3.26 10.04 -20.62
N ASN A 159 -2.37 10.94 -20.23
CA ASN A 159 -2.30 11.42 -18.87
C ASN A 159 -3.60 12.20 -18.52
N ALA A 160 -4.34 11.70 -17.56
CA ALA A 160 -5.55 12.34 -17.02
C ALA A 160 -5.27 13.12 -15.75
N GLY A 161 -4.11 12.89 -15.10
CA GLY A 161 -3.73 13.55 -13.86
C GLY A 161 -2.81 12.71 -13.01
N ARG A 162 -2.79 13.02 -11.73
CA ARG A 162 -2.05 12.28 -10.70
C ARG A 162 -2.93 12.05 -9.48
N PHE A 163 -2.70 10.95 -8.80
CA PHE A 163 -3.28 10.71 -7.50
C PHE A 163 -2.14 10.60 -6.49
N ARG A 164 -2.16 11.51 -5.52
CA ARG A 164 -1.18 11.49 -4.43
C ARG A 164 -1.86 11.11 -3.13
N SER A 165 -1.29 10.14 -2.44
CA SER A 165 -1.69 9.82 -1.08
C SER A 165 -0.48 9.78 -0.16
N THR A 166 -0.63 10.32 1.03
CA THR A 166 0.39 10.35 2.08
C THR A 166 -0.17 9.76 3.35
N ASN A 167 0.63 8.95 4.00
CA ASN A 167 0.33 8.39 5.32
C ASN A 167 1.41 8.86 6.29
N VAL A 168 1.02 9.61 7.30
CA VAL A 168 1.90 10.11 8.36
C VAL A 168 1.32 9.65 9.69
N LEU A 169 2.02 8.77 10.41
CA LEU A 169 1.56 8.29 11.72
C LEU A 169 0.11 7.75 11.66
N TRP A 170 -0.21 6.93 10.65
CA TRP A 170 -1.54 6.37 10.38
C TRP A 170 -2.64 7.38 9.98
N ASN A 171 -2.28 8.65 9.81
CA ASN A 171 -3.18 9.65 9.26
C ASN A 171 -2.98 9.71 7.74
N VAL A 172 -4.02 9.33 7.00
CA VAL A 172 -3.99 9.29 5.53
C VAL A 172 -4.60 10.55 4.96
N SER A 173 -3.87 11.17 4.05
CA SER A 173 -4.36 12.26 3.21
C SER A 173 -4.25 11.85 1.75
N ALA A 174 -5.33 11.97 1.02
CA ALA A 174 -5.39 11.61 -0.40
C ALA A 174 -5.90 12.79 -1.23
N ARG A 175 -5.33 12.97 -2.43
CA ARG A 175 -5.71 14.06 -3.32
C ARG A 175 -5.54 13.67 -4.78
N PRO A 176 -6.61 13.70 -5.59
CA PRO A 176 -6.51 13.66 -7.04
C PRO A 176 -6.12 15.06 -7.58
N GLU A 177 -5.18 15.08 -8.50
CA GLU A 177 -4.75 16.28 -9.24
C GLU A 177 -5.02 16.04 -10.73
N TRP A 178 -6.14 16.56 -11.23
CA TRP A 178 -6.55 16.37 -12.63
C TRP A 178 -5.80 17.32 -13.56
N THR A 179 -5.47 16.83 -14.76
CA THR A 179 -4.88 17.64 -15.81
C THR A 179 -5.87 18.78 -16.18
N GLY A 180 -5.41 20.03 -16.12
CA GLY A 180 -6.30 21.19 -16.31
C GLY A 180 -7.03 21.65 -15.05
N GLY A 181 -6.77 21.04 -13.89
CA GLY A 181 -7.30 21.47 -12.58
C GLY A 181 -8.72 21.02 -12.28
N VAL A 182 -9.47 20.54 -13.26
CA VAL A 182 -10.85 20.08 -13.10
C VAL A 182 -11.02 18.77 -13.86
N ARG A 183 -11.71 17.80 -13.26
CA ARG A 183 -12.12 16.59 -13.98
C ARG A 183 -13.34 16.92 -14.85
N GLU A 184 -13.20 16.74 -16.16
CA GLU A 184 -14.36 16.73 -17.04
C GLU A 184 -15.15 15.42 -16.83
N GLN A 185 -16.38 15.55 -16.36
CA GLN A 185 -17.29 14.43 -16.16
C GLN A 185 -18.26 14.36 -17.34
N LYS A 186 -17.99 13.46 -18.29
CA LYS A 186 -18.84 13.26 -19.49
C LYS A 186 -19.39 11.84 -19.60
N LEU A 187 -18.92 10.91 -18.76
CA LEU A 187 -19.34 9.52 -18.76
C LEU A 187 -20.45 9.33 -17.73
N PHE A 188 -21.69 9.37 -18.16
CA PHE A 188 -22.86 9.13 -17.34
C PHE A 188 -23.44 7.76 -17.65
N PHE A 189 -24.17 7.21 -16.66
CA PHE A 189 -24.82 5.91 -16.81
C PHE A 189 -26.27 5.99 -16.36
N ARG A 190 -27.14 5.28 -17.06
CA ARG A 190 -28.51 5.08 -16.62
C ARG A 190 -28.59 3.76 -15.87
N TYR A 191 -29.13 3.82 -14.65
CA TYR A 191 -29.38 2.61 -13.88
C TYR A 191 -30.68 1.94 -14.37
N PRO A 192 -30.73 0.62 -14.67
CA PRO A 192 -31.93 -0.04 -15.15
C PRO A 192 -32.95 -0.19 -14.03
N LEU A 193 -34.15 0.33 -14.23
CA LEU A 193 -35.28 0.08 -13.35
C LEU A 193 -35.94 -1.23 -13.75
N SER A 194 -36.45 -1.97 -12.77
CA SER A 194 -37.19 -3.22 -12.97
C SER A 194 -38.60 -3.04 -13.53
N SER A 195 -39.08 -1.82 -13.74
CA SER A 195 -40.41 -1.51 -14.29
C SER A 195 -40.25 -0.78 -15.61
N GLY A 196 -40.53 -1.51 -16.67
CA GLY A 196 -40.49 -1.06 -18.06
C GLY A 196 -41.05 0.33 -18.32
N GLU A 197 -40.18 1.34 -18.24
CA GLU A 197 -40.45 2.62 -18.85
C GLU A 197 -40.46 2.43 -20.37
N PRO A 198 -41.40 3.07 -21.09
CA PRO A 198 -41.49 2.98 -22.52
C PRO A 198 -40.16 3.38 -23.19
N GLU A 199 -39.77 2.69 -24.24
CA GLU A 199 -38.54 2.93 -25.02
C GLU A 199 -38.44 4.40 -25.52
N GLU A 200 -39.56 5.06 -25.71
CA GLU A 200 -39.64 6.47 -26.15
C GLU A 200 -39.02 7.44 -25.13
N ASP A 201 -39.16 7.19 -23.84
CA ASP A 201 -38.65 8.10 -22.82
C ASP A 201 -37.11 8.05 -22.66
N THR A 202 -36.45 7.07 -23.24
CA THR A 202 -34.97 6.99 -23.14
C THR A 202 -34.24 7.52 -24.39
N ALA A 203 -34.94 7.80 -25.46
CA ALA A 203 -34.34 8.28 -26.71
C ALA A 203 -33.51 9.55 -26.52
N TYR A 204 -33.92 10.46 -25.62
CA TYR A 204 -33.20 11.70 -25.34
C TYR A 204 -31.82 11.45 -24.65
N LEU A 205 -31.61 10.30 -23.99
CA LEU A 205 -30.34 9.93 -23.35
C LEU A 205 -29.32 9.33 -24.32
N ARG A 206 -29.76 8.84 -25.49
CA ARG A 206 -28.86 8.22 -26.46
C ARG A 206 -28.72 8.98 -27.78
N THR A 207 -29.76 9.67 -28.23
CA THR A 207 -29.79 10.37 -29.53
C THR A 207 -28.66 11.44 -29.64
N PRO A 208 -28.34 12.25 -28.60
CA PRO A 208 -27.28 13.22 -28.72
C PRO A 208 -25.91 12.59 -28.96
N ALA A 209 -25.63 11.43 -28.30
CA ALA A 209 -24.38 10.73 -28.48
C ALA A 209 -24.23 10.19 -29.91
N TRP A 210 -25.28 9.53 -30.42
CA TRP A 210 -25.27 9.01 -31.80
C TRP A 210 -25.15 10.10 -32.83
N THR A 211 -25.87 11.21 -32.68
CA THR A 211 -25.71 12.39 -33.53
C THR A 211 -24.30 12.99 -33.50
N THR A 212 -23.66 12.99 -32.33
CA THR A 212 -22.28 13.43 -32.21
C THR A 212 -21.34 12.51 -32.98
N LEU A 213 -21.43 11.19 -32.77
CA LEU A 213 -20.58 10.21 -33.46
C LEU A 213 -20.79 10.22 -34.99
N GLU A 214 -22.01 10.48 -35.44
CA GLU A 214 -22.31 10.63 -36.86
C GLU A 214 -21.62 11.82 -37.51
N LYS A 215 -21.58 12.97 -36.81
CA LYS A 215 -20.98 14.22 -37.28
C LYS A 215 -19.45 14.23 -37.22
N LEU A 216 -18.85 13.41 -36.36
CA LEU A 216 -17.41 13.34 -36.28
C LEU A 216 -16.81 12.74 -37.56
N PRO A 217 -15.70 13.31 -38.06
CA PRO A 217 -15.06 12.80 -39.28
C PRO A 217 -14.46 11.41 -39.07
N GLU A 218 -14.26 10.70 -40.18
CA GLU A 218 -13.43 9.52 -40.19
C GLU A 218 -12.00 9.85 -39.74
N GLY A 219 -11.35 8.90 -39.07
CA GLY A 219 -10.03 9.13 -38.48
C GLY A 219 -10.07 9.75 -37.10
N THR A 220 -11.24 9.78 -36.44
CA THR A 220 -11.37 10.09 -35.02
C THR A 220 -11.54 8.83 -34.19
N VAL A 221 -11.10 8.89 -32.94
CA VAL A 221 -11.36 7.92 -31.90
C VAL A 221 -12.15 8.59 -30.78
N SER A 222 -13.02 7.82 -30.15
CA SER A 222 -13.90 8.35 -29.10
C SER A 222 -13.97 7.38 -27.91
N GLN A 223 -14.33 7.93 -26.76
CA GLN A 223 -14.87 7.16 -25.64
C GLN A 223 -16.39 7.23 -25.69
N LEU A 224 -17.03 6.14 -25.33
CA LEU A 224 -18.48 6.02 -25.29
C LEU A 224 -18.89 5.27 -24.02
N ALA A 225 -19.62 5.91 -23.13
CA ALA A 225 -20.33 5.23 -22.04
C ALA A 225 -21.69 4.79 -22.56
N ILE A 226 -22.03 3.52 -22.33
CA ILE A 226 -23.34 2.94 -22.67
C ILE A 226 -23.98 2.33 -21.44
N SER A 227 -25.30 2.35 -21.39
CA SER A 227 -26.09 1.67 -20.36
C SER A 227 -27.15 0.80 -20.99
N PHE A 228 -27.45 -0.31 -20.30
CA PHE A 228 -28.39 -1.32 -20.80
C PHE A 228 -29.77 -1.18 -20.13
N ASP A 229 -30.78 -1.79 -20.76
CA ASP A 229 -32.15 -1.89 -20.23
C ASP A 229 -32.25 -2.83 -19.03
N SER A 230 -31.29 -3.71 -18.87
CA SER A 230 -31.29 -4.79 -17.89
C SER A 230 -29.90 -5.08 -17.37
N PHE A 231 -29.82 -5.80 -16.26
CA PHE A 231 -28.55 -6.29 -15.73
C PHE A 231 -28.04 -7.48 -16.53
N LEU A 232 -26.78 -7.42 -16.93
CA LEU A 232 -26.11 -8.45 -17.73
C LEU A 232 -25.02 -9.15 -16.89
N THR A 233 -24.84 -10.44 -17.15
CA THR A 233 -23.59 -11.09 -16.75
C THR A 233 -22.46 -10.66 -17.70
N TYR A 234 -21.20 -10.86 -17.29
CA TYR A 234 -20.07 -10.56 -18.17
C TYR A 234 -20.15 -11.27 -19.53
N ASP A 235 -20.53 -12.54 -19.54
CA ASP A 235 -20.66 -13.32 -20.78
C ASP A 235 -21.80 -12.82 -21.67
N GLN A 236 -22.92 -12.40 -21.08
CA GLN A 236 -24.01 -11.76 -21.82
C GLN A 236 -23.59 -10.46 -22.45
N TYR A 237 -22.83 -9.63 -21.70
CA TYR A 237 -22.25 -8.40 -22.21
C TYR A 237 -21.31 -8.67 -23.39
N VAL A 238 -20.35 -9.57 -23.22
CA VAL A 238 -19.39 -9.93 -24.28
C VAL A 238 -20.14 -10.41 -25.54
N LYS A 239 -21.12 -11.28 -25.37
CA LYS A 239 -21.95 -11.78 -26.48
C LYS A 239 -22.73 -10.67 -27.18
N LEU A 240 -23.23 -9.69 -26.45
CA LEU A 240 -23.98 -8.55 -27.00
C LEU A 240 -23.06 -7.63 -27.80
N VAL A 241 -21.95 -7.19 -27.18
CA VAL A 241 -21.06 -6.18 -27.79
C VAL A 241 -20.22 -6.77 -28.91
N SER A 242 -19.82 -8.04 -28.83
CA SER A 242 -19.05 -8.72 -29.90
C SER A 242 -19.72 -8.76 -31.26
N ARG A 243 -21.07 -8.65 -31.33
CA ARG A 243 -21.78 -8.55 -32.59
C ARG A 243 -21.48 -7.28 -33.37
N HIS A 244 -21.06 -6.23 -32.67
CA HIS A 244 -20.82 -4.90 -33.20
C HIS A 244 -19.34 -4.55 -33.30
N ILE A 245 -18.47 -5.37 -32.67
CA ILE A 245 -17.01 -5.22 -32.74
C ILE A 245 -16.48 -5.81 -34.03
N ILE A 246 -15.76 -5.00 -34.80
CA ILE A 246 -15.23 -5.43 -36.12
C ILE A 246 -13.74 -5.55 -36.07
N SER A 247 -13.08 -4.78 -35.24
CA SER A 247 -11.63 -4.72 -35.18
C SER A 247 -11.13 -4.78 -33.74
N ASP A 248 -9.89 -5.23 -33.59
CA ASP A 248 -9.16 -5.18 -32.31
C ASP A 248 -8.89 -3.74 -31.82
N SER A 249 -9.36 -2.74 -32.56
CA SER A 249 -9.19 -1.32 -32.24
C SER A 249 -10.29 -0.79 -31.32
N GLN A 250 -11.37 -1.54 -31.17
CA GLN A 250 -12.47 -1.22 -30.25
C GLN A 250 -12.30 -2.04 -28.97
N GLU A 251 -12.23 -1.36 -27.84
CA GLU A 251 -12.02 -2.00 -26.55
C GLU A 251 -13.04 -1.51 -25.52
N THR A 252 -13.47 -2.44 -24.66
CA THR A 252 -14.12 -2.08 -23.41
C THR A 252 -13.05 -1.78 -22.39
N VAL A 253 -13.12 -0.63 -21.75
CA VAL A 253 -12.10 -0.19 -20.78
C VAL A 253 -12.60 -0.25 -19.35
N TRP A 254 -13.94 -0.18 -19.14
CA TRP A 254 -14.50 -0.18 -17.81
C TRP A 254 -15.96 -0.67 -17.82
N PHE A 255 -16.39 -1.29 -16.72
CA PHE A 255 -17.75 -1.80 -16.54
C PHE A 255 -18.44 -1.14 -15.36
N ALA A 256 -19.67 -0.69 -15.52
CA ALA A 256 -20.54 -0.24 -14.44
C ALA A 256 -21.25 -1.46 -13.83
N VAL A 257 -21.09 -1.64 -12.52
CA VAL A 257 -21.60 -2.79 -11.77
C VAL A 257 -22.64 -2.34 -10.77
N ASP A 258 -23.74 -3.09 -10.71
CA ASP A 258 -24.76 -2.93 -9.70
C ASP A 258 -24.23 -3.36 -8.32
N THR A 259 -24.07 -2.42 -7.43
CA THR A 259 -23.57 -2.64 -6.06
C THR A 259 -24.63 -2.34 -5.00
N GLY A 260 -25.87 -2.02 -5.42
CA GLY A 260 -27.04 -1.81 -4.56
C GLY A 260 -27.12 -0.43 -3.89
N VAL A 261 -26.06 0.35 -3.88
CA VAL A 261 -26.04 1.70 -3.32
C VAL A 261 -26.49 2.72 -4.35
N GLU A 262 -26.27 2.47 -5.62
CA GLU A 262 -26.63 3.33 -6.75
C GLU A 262 -28.14 3.63 -6.76
N LEU A 263 -28.97 2.63 -6.46
CA LEU A 263 -30.42 2.78 -6.41
C LEU A 263 -30.86 3.72 -5.29
N LYS A 264 -30.21 3.67 -4.13
CA LYS A 264 -30.53 4.54 -3.01
C LYS A 264 -30.17 6.01 -3.31
N GLN A 265 -29.03 6.22 -3.92
CA GLN A 265 -28.57 7.55 -4.33
C GLN A 265 -29.45 8.15 -5.42
N ALA A 266 -29.95 7.32 -6.35
CA ALA A 266 -30.87 7.74 -7.38
C ALA A 266 -32.28 8.05 -6.85
N ASP A 267 -32.74 7.37 -5.80
CA ASP A 267 -34.06 7.55 -5.20
C ASP A 267 -34.17 8.85 -4.38
N GLU A 268 -33.03 9.32 -3.82
CA GLU A 268 -32.96 10.57 -3.07
C GLU A 268 -32.88 11.83 -3.97
N GLY A 269 -32.65 11.70 -5.27
CA GLY A 269 -32.43 12.79 -6.22
C GLY A 269 -33.24 12.73 -7.50
N LEU A 270 -34.24 13.56 -7.66
CA LEU A 270 -34.82 14.06 -8.93
C LEU A 270 -35.45 13.05 -9.92
N GLY A 271 -35.75 11.81 -9.58
CA GLY A 271 -36.49 10.88 -10.46
C GLY A 271 -35.76 10.45 -11.74
N ASN A 272 -34.56 10.92 -11.99
CA ASN A 272 -33.71 10.48 -13.09
C ASN A 272 -32.62 9.55 -12.58
N LEU A 273 -32.68 8.31 -12.97
CA LEU A 273 -31.67 7.29 -12.68
C LEU A 273 -30.35 7.48 -13.44
N LEU A 274 -30.01 8.72 -13.72
CA LEU A 274 -28.77 9.08 -14.39
C LEU A 274 -27.68 9.30 -13.34
N LEU A 275 -26.72 8.40 -13.32
CA LEU A 275 -25.61 8.37 -12.39
C LEU A 275 -24.37 9.04 -13.01
N GLY A 276 -23.76 9.93 -12.26
CA GLY A 276 -22.49 10.55 -12.64
C GLY A 276 -21.28 9.69 -12.26
N PRO A 277 -20.08 10.04 -12.74
CA PRO A 277 -18.86 9.30 -12.44
C PRO A 277 -18.47 9.18 -10.96
N GLY A 278 -19.07 9.97 -10.07
CA GLY A 278 -18.87 9.85 -8.63
C GLY A 278 -19.80 8.87 -7.93
N ASP A 279 -20.91 8.51 -8.61
CA ASP A 279 -21.98 7.67 -8.02
C ASP A 279 -21.87 6.23 -8.49
N VAL A 280 -21.16 5.99 -9.58
CA VAL A 280 -21.05 4.69 -10.26
C VAL A 280 -19.85 3.94 -9.77
N TRP A 281 -20.07 2.66 -9.43
CA TRP A 281 -19.01 1.71 -9.11
C TRP A 281 -18.88 0.64 -10.20
N GLY A 282 -17.65 0.14 -10.33
CA GLY A 282 -17.38 -0.86 -11.34
C GLY A 282 -15.93 -1.31 -11.31
N PHE A 283 -15.45 -1.79 -12.44
CA PHE A 283 -14.04 -2.21 -12.55
C PHE A 283 -13.49 -1.97 -13.95
N ALA A 284 -12.19 -1.70 -14.02
CA ALA A 284 -11.48 -1.59 -15.29
C ALA A 284 -11.19 -2.98 -15.87
N GLU A 285 -11.38 -3.14 -17.17
CA GLU A 285 -11.24 -4.43 -17.87
C GLU A 285 -9.90 -5.11 -17.66
N ARG A 286 -8.81 -4.34 -17.60
CA ARG A 286 -7.44 -4.84 -17.53
C ARG A 286 -6.73 -4.59 -16.20
N ALA A 287 -7.42 -4.10 -15.18
CA ALA A 287 -6.78 -3.70 -13.93
C ALA A 287 -7.05 -4.64 -12.76
N LEU A 288 -7.78 -5.72 -12.98
CA LEU A 288 -8.07 -6.71 -11.95
C LEU A 288 -6.90 -7.67 -11.76
N ASP A 289 -6.59 -7.98 -10.51
CA ASP A 289 -5.59 -8.96 -10.14
C ASP A 289 -6.24 -10.27 -9.66
N TYR A 290 -5.79 -11.39 -10.18
CA TYR A 290 -6.16 -12.71 -9.69
C TYR A 290 -4.96 -13.36 -9.02
N GLY A 291 -4.92 -13.34 -7.70
CA GLY A 291 -3.74 -13.77 -6.96
C GLY A 291 -2.56 -12.81 -7.15
N THR A 292 -1.50 -13.27 -7.78
CA THR A 292 -0.27 -12.48 -8.04
C THR A 292 -0.13 -11.97 -9.48
N ALA A 293 -1.08 -12.31 -10.35
CA ALA A 293 -1.01 -11.96 -11.77
C ALA A 293 -2.24 -11.19 -12.23
N PRO A 294 -2.07 -10.09 -12.97
CA PRO A 294 -3.19 -9.34 -13.54
C PRO A 294 -3.93 -10.19 -14.57
N ILE A 295 -5.26 -10.03 -14.63
CA ILE A 295 -6.09 -10.66 -15.65
C ILE A 295 -5.98 -9.86 -16.94
N GLN A 296 -5.34 -10.43 -17.94
CA GLN A 296 -5.08 -9.75 -19.21
C GLN A 296 -5.90 -10.30 -20.39
N VAL A 297 -6.61 -11.41 -20.20
CA VAL A 297 -7.27 -12.13 -21.27
C VAL A 297 -8.77 -11.86 -21.25
N ASN A 298 -9.34 -11.53 -22.43
CA ASN A 298 -10.79 -11.42 -22.61
C ASN A 298 -11.43 -12.81 -22.48
N GLY A 299 -12.62 -12.89 -21.88
CA GLY A 299 -13.41 -14.13 -21.82
C GLY A 299 -13.17 -14.99 -20.57
N GLU A 300 -12.33 -14.59 -19.63
CA GLU A 300 -12.17 -15.29 -18.35
C GLU A 300 -13.18 -14.78 -17.30
N SER A 301 -14.46 -15.00 -17.56
CA SER A 301 -15.57 -14.50 -16.74
C SER A 301 -15.43 -14.85 -15.25
N GLU A 302 -15.22 -16.13 -14.93
CA GLU A 302 -15.14 -16.59 -13.54
C GLU A 302 -13.96 -15.97 -12.79
N ARG A 303 -12.78 -15.94 -13.41
CA ARG A 303 -11.58 -15.34 -12.82
C ARG A 303 -11.75 -13.85 -12.59
N ARG A 304 -12.35 -13.15 -13.55
CA ARG A 304 -12.59 -11.72 -13.49
C ARG A 304 -13.56 -11.38 -12.37
N MET A 305 -14.65 -12.10 -12.24
CA MET A 305 -15.60 -11.91 -11.15
C MET A 305 -15.00 -12.28 -9.81
N ALA A 306 -14.23 -13.35 -9.73
CA ALA A 306 -13.52 -13.74 -8.50
C ALA A 306 -12.47 -12.70 -8.10
N ALA A 307 -11.73 -12.13 -9.05
CA ALA A 307 -10.76 -11.08 -8.79
C ALA A 307 -11.44 -9.81 -8.27
N PHE A 308 -12.49 -9.33 -8.93
CA PHE A 308 -13.26 -8.17 -8.48
C PHE A 308 -13.82 -8.37 -7.06
N MET A 309 -14.42 -9.52 -6.80
CA MET A 309 -14.91 -9.85 -5.46
C MET A 309 -13.79 -9.95 -4.42
N GLY A 310 -12.62 -10.46 -4.80
CA GLY A 310 -11.43 -10.53 -3.94
C GLY A 310 -10.87 -9.16 -3.60
N GLU A 311 -10.81 -8.24 -4.57
CA GLU A 311 -10.40 -6.85 -4.36
C GLU A 311 -11.43 -6.09 -3.51
N MET A 312 -12.73 -6.26 -3.75
CA MET A 312 -13.79 -5.69 -2.91
C MET A 312 -13.71 -6.19 -1.46
N LYS A 313 -13.44 -7.48 -1.25
CA LYS A 313 -13.20 -8.05 0.07
C LYS A 313 -12.00 -7.39 0.74
N TYR A 314 -10.89 -7.26 0.03
CA TYR A 314 -9.68 -6.61 0.55
C TYR A 314 -9.95 -5.16 0.98
N LEU A 315 -10.75 -4.40 0.21
CA LEU A 315 -11.16 -3.05 0.61
C LEU A 315 -11.97 -3.05 1.92
N THR A 316 -12.79 -4.08 2.19
CA THR A 316 -13.50 -4.20 3.48
C THR A 316 -12.54 -4.49 4.64
N GLU A 317 -11.48 -5.25 4.41
CA GLU A 317 -10.42 -5.54 5.39
C GLU A 317 -9.60 -4.28 5.69
N GLN A 318 -9.41 -3.40 4.70
CA GLN A 318 -8.70 -2.12 4.82
C GLN A 318 -9.66 -0.91 4.96
N LYS A 319 -10.76 -1.09 5.65
CA LYS A 319 -11.90 -0.15 5.73
C LYS A 319 -11.52 1.30 6.01
N SER A 320 -10.66 1.55 6.99
CA SER A 320 -10.26 2.92 7.35
C SER A 320 -9.53 3.60 6.19
N LEU A 321 -8.54 2.91 5.64
CA LEU A 321 -7.73 3.39 4.53
C LEU A 321 -8.57 3.61 3.28
N ALA A 322 -9.46 2.67 2.97
CA ALA A 322 -10.36 2.74 1.82
C ALA A 322 -11.39 3.88 1.95
N ARG A 323 -11.85 4.19 3.18
CA ARG A 323 -12.70 5.35 3.44
C ARG A 323 -11.96 6.66 3.22
N ASP A 324 -10.76 6.80 3.78
CA ASP A 324 -9.96 8.02 3.67
C ASP A 324 -9.62 8.33 2.20
N ILE A 325 -9.23 7.31 1.44
CA ILE A 325 -8.95 7.44 0.00
C ILE A 325 -10.24 7.69 -0.79
N GLY A 326 -11.30 6.95 -0.48
CA GLY A 326 -12.61 7.09 -1.14
C GLY A 326 -13.20 8.48 -0.98
N SER A 327 -13.10 9.07 0.21
CA SER A 327 -13.58 10.42 0.47
C SER A 327 -12.91 11.50 -0.37
N ALA A 328 -11.69 11.26 -0.84
CA ALA A 328 -10.98 12.16 -1.76
C ALA A 328 -11.39 11.97 -3.24
N LEU A 329 -11.91 10.80 -3.60
CA LEU A 329 -12.27 10.44 -4.97
C LEU A 329 -13.76 10.61 -5.26
N LEU A 330 -14.60 10.53 -4.24
CA LEU A 330 -16.06 10.50 -4.37
C LEU A 330 -16.69 11.79 -3.83
N PRO A 331 -17.60 12.42 -4.58
CA PRO A 331 -18.30 13.64 -4.14
C PRO A 331 -19.13 13.46 -2.86
N GLY A 332 -19.68 12.25 -2.66
CA GLY A 332 -20.49 11.90 -1.50
C GLY A 332 -19.69 11.55 -0.23
N GLY A 333 -18.36 11.44 -0.33
CA GLY A 333 -17.45 11.23 0.80
C GLY A 333 -17.38 9.79 1.33
N ASP A 334 -18.49 9.08 1.53
CA ASP A 334 -18.48 7.69 2.04
C ASP A 334 -18.58 6.68 0.88
N PRO A 335 -17.60 5.78 0.72
CA PRO A 335 -17.61 4.77 -0.32
C PRO A 335 -18.58 3.60 -0.08
N HIS A 336 -19.19 3.47 1.11
CA HIS A 336 -20.12 2.38 1.48
C HIS A 336 -19.62 0.96 1.15
N ILE A 337 -18.33 0.68 1.30
CA ILE A 337 -17.67 -0.52 0.78
C ILE A 337 -18.28 -1.82 1.33
N GLU A 338 -18.53 -1.87 2.64
CA GLU A 338 -19.10 -3.06 3.29
C GLU A 338 -20.51 -3.37 2.81
N GLU A 339 -21.32 -2.33 2.57
CA GLU A 339 -22.67 -2.47 2.05
C GLU A 339 -22.65 -2.99 0.62
N ARG A 340 -21.80 -2.39 -0.23
CA ARG A 340 -21.59 -2.84 -1.62
C ARG A 340 -21.09 -4.26 -1.68
N TYR A 341 -20.09 -4.62 -0.88
CA TYR A 341 -19.56 -5.99 -0.85
C TYR A 341 -20.62 -7.01 -0.43
N ARG A 342 -21.42 -6.72 0.60
CA ARG A 342 -22.52 -7.58 1.04
C ARG A 342 -23.55 -7.78 -0.06
N TYR A 343 -23.94 -6.70 -0.72
CA TYR A 343 -24.88 -6.77 -1.86
C TYR A 343 -24.34 -7.64 -2.99
N LEU A 344 -23.07 -7.48 -3.34
CA LEU A 344 -22.43 -8.29 -4.38
C LEU A 344 -22.35 -9.78 -3.99
N GLN A 345 -22.17 -10.09 -2.70
CA GLN A 345 -22.22 -11.49 -2.22
C GLN A 345 -23.62 -12.11 -2.38
N GLU A 346 -24.67 -11.31 -2.17
CA GLU A 346 -26.06 -11.78 -2.25
C GLU A 346 -26.58 -11.86 -3.69
N LYS A 347 -26.25 -10.88 -4.53
CA LYS A 347 -26.80 -10.73 -5.88
C LYS A 347 -25.86 -11.16 -7.00
N GLY A 348 -24.59 -11.37 -6.70
CA GLY A 348 -23.54 -11.57 -7.70
C GLY A 348 -23.17 -10.28 -8.42
N VAL A 349 -22.17 -10.36 -9.29
CA VAL A 349 -21.70 -9.23 -10.09
C VAL A 349 -22.59 -9.09 -11.33
N ARG A 350 -23.26 -7.95 -11.47
CA ARG A 350 -24.18 -7.64 -12.55
C ARG A 350 -23.79 -6.32 -13.20
N ILE A 351 -23.65 -6.32 -14.50
CA ILE A 351 -23.20 -5.17 -15.30
C ILE A 351 -24.44 -4.46 -15.85
N TYR A 352 -24.53 -3.14 -15.71
CA TYR A 352 -25.61 -2.34 -16.30
C TYR A 352 -25.11 -1.29 -17.30
N GLY A 353 -23.79 -1.14 -17.41
CA GLY A 353 -23.19 -0.22 -18.36
C GLY A 353 -21.71 -0.54 -18.59
N ALA A 354 -21.14 0.11 -19.59
CA ALA A 354 -19.72 -0.03 -19.91
C ALA A 354 -19.17 1.24 -20.56
N VAL A 355 -17.87 1.46 -20.42
CA VAL A 355 -17.11 2.43 -21.20
C VAL A 355 -16.33 1.70 -22.27
N LEU A 356 -16.57 2.07 -23.52
CA LEU A 356 -15.84 1.59 -24.68
C LEU A 356 -14.99 2.72 -25.25
N THR A 357 -13.94 2.34 -25.95
CA THR A 357 -13.13 3.27 -26.74
C THR A 357 -12.74 2.63 -28.06
N GLY A 358 -12.55 3.44 -29.09
CA GLY A 358 -12.17 2.97 -30.42
C GLY A 358 -12.47 3.96 -31.54
N PRO A 359 -12.33 3.53 -32.79
CA PRO A 359 -12.69 4.33 -33.94
C PRO A 359 -14.16 4.79 -33.86
N THR A 360 -14.39 6.09 -34.01
CA THR A 360 -15.71 6.70 -33.82
C THR A 360 -16.79 6.04 -34.67
N LYS A 361 -16.47 5.71 -35.91
CA LYS A 361 -17.43 5.09 -36.84
C LYS A 361 -17.70 3.63 -36.51
N GLU A 362 -16.78 2.94 -35.83
CA GLU A 362 -17.03 1.58 -35.34
C GLU A 362 -17.93 1.61 -34.13
N LEU A 363 -17.67 2.53 -33.16
CA LEU A 363 -18.55 2.71 -32.01
C LEU A 363 -19.97 3.09 -32.38
N LEU A 364 -20.17 3.82 -33.49
CA LEU A 364 -21.50 4.20 -33.98
C LEU A 364 -22.40 3.00 -34.32
N ARG A 365 -21.82 1.81 -34.62
CA ARG A 365 -22.61 0.60 -34.88
C ARG A 365 -23.42 0.11 -33.69
N LEU A 366 -22.97 0.45 -32.47
CA LEU A 366 -23.71 0.16 -31.24
C LEU A 366 -25.08 0.86 -31.20
N LYS A 367 -25.33 1.85 -32.06
CA LYS A 367 -26.65 2.47 -32.26
C LYS A 367 -27.74 1.45 -32.64
N GLU A 368 -27.35 0.37 -33.32
CA GLU A 368 -28.28 -0.70 -33.77
C GLU A 368 -28.70 -1.61 -32.60
N GLU A 369 -27.98 -1.60 -31.48
CA GLU A 369 -28.28 -2.46 -30.34
C GLU A 369 -29.42 -1.85 -29.50
N LYS A 370 -30.57 -2.55 -29.51
CA LYS A 370 -31.77 -2.08 -28.81
C LYS A 370 -31.68 -2.11 -27.29
N ALA A 371 -30.84 -2.99 -26.75
CA ALA A 371 -30.62 -3.08 -25.31
C ALA A 371 -29.91 -1.86 -24.72
N ILE A 372 -29.35 -0.98 -25.58
CA ILE A 372 -28.71 0.26 -25.13
C ILE A 372 -29.75 1.34 -24.93
N THR A 373 -29.98 1.75 -23.71
CA THR A 373 -30.94 2.77 -23.29
C THR A 373 -30.37 4.16 -23.10
N ALA A 374 -29.06 4.26 -22.81
CA ALA A 374 -28.37 5.53 -22.72
C ALA A 374 -26.97 5.44 -23.34
N ALA A 375 -26.51 6.54 -23.90
CA ALA A 375 -25.17 6.66 -24.49
C ALA A 375 -24.63 8.08 -24.29
N PHE A 376 -23.37 8.18 -23.84
CA PHE A 376 -22.70 9.46 -23.60
C PHE A 376 -21.29 9.42 -24.18
N VAL A 377 -20.98 10.42 -25.02
CA VAL A 377 -19.65 10.55 -25.62
C VAL A 377 -18.72 11.22 -24.62
N GLY A 378 -17.64 10.53 -24.28
CA GLY A 378 -16.56 11.04 -23.45
C GLY A 378 -15.55 11.87 -24.25
N LYS A 379 -14.28 11.54 -24.14
CA LYS A 379 -13.20 12.20 -24.89
C LYS A 379 -13.19 11.75 -26.33
N ILE A 380 -12.81 12.70 -27.19
CA ILE A 380 -12.66 12.50 -28.63
C ILE A 380 -11.24 12.94 -28.99
N ASP A 381 -10.61 12.20 -29.91
CA ASP A 381 -9.29 12.52 -30.39
C ASP A 381 -9.10 12.10 -31.86
N TRP A 382 -8.02 12.54 -32.46
CA TRP A 382 -7.62 12.09 -33.76
C TRP A 382 -6.95 10.73 -33.68
N TRP A 383 -7.29 9.83 -34.62
CA TRP A 383 -6.53 8.60 -34.80
C TRP A 383 -5.11 8.95 -35.25
N ASN A 384 -4.14 8.51 -34.50
CA ASN A 384 -2.76 8.81 -34.79
C ASN A 384 -2.19 7.78 -35.78
N TRP A 385 -2.42 8.00 -37.07
CA TRP A 385 -1.96 7.14 -38.14
C TRP A 385 -0.43 7.03 -38.23
N ASP A 386 0.27 8.08 -37.80
CA ASP A 386 1.71 8.23 -37.94
C ASP A 386 2.51 7.62 -36.77
N ARG A 387 1.84 7.32 -35.69
CA ARG A 387 2.45 6.72 -34.51
C ARG A 387 1.89 5.34 -34.31
N PRO A 388 2.69 4.26 -34.59
CA PRO A 388 2.29 2.95 -34.16
C PRO A 388 1.96 3.03 -32.67
N ALA A 389 0.82 2.46 -32.27
CA ALA A 389 0.48 2.34 -30.86
C ALA A 389 1.75 1.91 -30.13
N ALA A 390 2.09 2.61 -29.05
CA ALA A 390 3.21 2.23 -28.23
C ALA A 390 2.87 0.85 -27.65
N SER A 391 3.07 -0.18 -28.45
CA SER A 391 3.14 -1.55 -27.98
C SER A 391 4.29 -1.50 -27.01
N GLY A 392 4.10 -1.79 -25.74
CA GLY A 392 5.07 -1.67 -24.66
C GLY A 392 6.45 -2.33 -24.86
N THR A 393 7.00 -2.22 -26.03
CA THR A 393 8.38 -2.50 -26.37
C THR A 393 9.20 -1.37 -25.78
N GLN A 394 9.67 -1.60 -24.58
CA GLN A 394 10.79 -0.89 -24.03
C GLN A 394 11.91 -0.95 -25.06
N LYS A 395 12.25 0.18 -25.67
CA LYS A 395 13.51 0.28 -26.36
C LYS A 395 14.58 0.17 -25.29
N SER A 396 15.31 -0.94 -25.28
CA SER A 396 16.57 -1.03 -24.55
C SER A 396 17.50 0.04 -25.11
N TRP A 397 17.94 0.93 -24.25
CA TRP A 397 19.04 1.87 -24.52
C TRP A 397 20.39 1.18 -24.37
#